data_3135186e0022cf85939b0d9baff9e501
#
_entry.id   3135186e0022cf85939b0d9baff9e501
#
_cell.length_a   1.000
_cell.length_b   1.000
_cell.length_c   1.000
_cell.angle_alpha   90.00
_cell.angle_beta   90.00
_cell.angle_gamma   90.00
#
_symmetry.space_group_name_H-M   'P 1'
#
loop_
_entity.id
_entity.type
_entity.pdbx_description
1 polymer ?
#
loop_
_entity_poly.entity_id
_entity_poly.type
_entity_poly.pdbx_seq_one_letter_code
_entity_poly.pdbx_strand_id
1 'polypeptide(L)'
;MAANKLPGQVLIIRHGEKLGDPKKDNDGGRHLSVRGSARAAALPSLFEPALPQLGCSMHHKAGEFTAHYQEVPVKGSAPRFPAPHYIFATQASKNSKRPIETVTPLATALNVPLNDGFADKDASIQKMTNAILNDFSGEIILVCWHHGEIPDIAKALGIAKPPKWDGKVFDRVWQITFPKGKATLTNSAQMLLYGDSAK
;
A
#
# COMPACT_ATOMS: atom_id res chain seq x y z
N MET A 1 -33.50 -8.06 0.51
CA MET A 1 -32.44 -7.47 1.37
C MET A 1 -31.82 -6.33 0.58
N ALA A 2 -31.79 -5.10 1.11
CA ALA A 2 -31.13 -3.99 0.43
C ALA A 2 -29.63 -4.33 0.31
N ALA A 3 -29.06 -4.23 -0.90
CA ALA A 3 -27.66 -4.44 -1.12
C ALA A 3 -26.86 -3.48 -0.23
N ASN A 4 -25.86 -3.99 0.46
CA ASN A 4 -24.95 -3.16 1.28
C ASN A 4 -24.23 -2.21 0.32
N LYS A 5 -24.52 -0.91 0.40
CA LYS A 5 -23.93 0.10 -0.51
C LYS A 5 -22.49 0.45 -0.18
N LEU A 6 -21.95 -0.09 0.91
CA LEU A 6 -20.57 0.19 1.37
C LEU A 6 -19.55 -0.63 0.58
N PRO A 7 -18.30 -0.17 0.50
CA PRO A 7 -17.21 -0.95 -0.07
C PRO A 7 -17.03 -2.27 0.69
N GLY A 8 -16.50 -3.27 0.03
CA GLY A 8 -16.19 -4.57 0.65
C GLY A 8 -15.08 -4.41 1.69
N GLN A 9 -14.02 -3.68 1.30
CA GLN A 9 -12.90 -3.39 2.19
C GLN A 9 -12.14 -2.14 1.73
N VAL A 10 -11.64 -1.35 2.67
CA VAL A 10 -10.67 -0.27 2.40
C VAL A 10 -9.36 -0.58 3.12
N LEU A 11 -8.29 -0.67 2.36
CA LEU A 11 -6.93 -0.85 2.84
C LEU A 11 -6.24 0.50 2.84
N ILE A 12 -5.61 0.88 3.93
CA ILE A 12 -4.87 2.14 4.01
C ILE A 12 -3.43 1.84 4.35
N ILE A 13 -2.52 2.40 3.54
CA ILE A 13 -1.08 2.33 3.77
C ILE A 13 -0.50 3.74 3.78
N ARG A 14 0.62 3.88 4.44
CA ARG A 14 1.47 5.04 4.31
C ARG A 14 2.38 4.89 3.09
N HIS A 15 2.77 6.01 2.48
CA HIS A 15 3.84 6.02 1.48
C HIS A 15 5.14 5.41 2.02
N GLY A 16 5.97 4.84 1.16
CA GLY A 16 7.28 4.29 1.49
C GLY A 16 8.23 5.31 2.13
N GLU A 17 9.34 4.85 2.62
CA GLU A 17 10.32 5.65 3.36
C GLU A 17 10.83 6.82 2.52
N LYS A 18 11.05 7.96 3.21
CA LYS A 18 11.70 9.15 2.68
C LYS A 18 13.12 9.26 3.24
N LEU A 19 13.95 10.11 2.65
CA LEU A 19 15.23 10.48 3.25
C LEU A 19 15.02 11.12 4.64
N GLY A 20 15.88 10.75 5.58
CA GLY A 20 15.77 11.22 6.96
C GLY A 20 16.06 12.71 7.11
N ASP A 21 16.93 13.24 6.26
CA ASP A 21 17.33 14.66 6.25
C ASP A 21 17.05 15.29 4.87
N PRO A 22 15.94 16.04 4.73
CA PRO A 22 15.59 16.68 3.46
C PRO A 22 16.63 17.67 2.94
N LYS A 23 17.52 18.20 3.81
CA LYS A 23 18.58 19.12 3.40
C LYS A 23 19.72 18.43 2.64
N LYS A 24 19.81 17.11 2.77
CA LYS A 24 20.79 16.28 2.04
C LYS A 24 20.26 15.74 0.74
N ASP A 25 19.04 16.10 0.39
CA ASP A 25 18.35 15.67 -0.81
C ASP A 25 18.20 16.86 -1.77
N ASN A 26 18.60 16.67 -3.03
CA ASN A 26 18.50 17.69 -4.06
C ASN A 26 17.05 18.11 -4.36
N ASP A 27 16.06 17.29 -3.98
CA ASP A 27 14.63 17.54 -4.19
C ASP A 27 13.86 17.87 -2.90
N GLY A 28 14.56 18.09 -1.78
CA GLY A 28 13.95 18.41 -0.49
C GLY A 28 13.12 17.27 0.12
N GLY A 29 13.38 16.01 -0.24
CA GLY A 29 12.69 14.83 0.25
C GLY A 29 11.33 14.59 -0.44
N ARG A 30 11.16 15.11 -1.63
CA ARG A 30 9.93 14.97 -2.44
C ARG A 30 9.67 13.52 -2.83
N HIS A 31 10.72 12.78 -3.15
CA HIS A 31 10.67 11.40 -3.66
C HIS A 31 10.91 10.35 -2.56
N LEU A 32 10.72 9.09 -2.91
CA LEU A 32 11.06 7.95 -2.06
C LEU A 32 12.58 7.84 -1.88
N SER A 33 13.01 7.40 -0.71
CA SER A 33 14.38 6.91 -0.51
C SER A 33 14.59 5.57 -1.24
N VAL A 34 15.84 5.11 -1.32
CA VAL A 34 16.17 3.76 -1.86
C VAL A 34 15.36 2.68 -1.13
N ARG A 35 15.24 2.75 0.22
CA ARG A 35 14.42 1.82 1.01
C ARG A 35 12.93 1.95 0.66
N GLY A 36 12.42 3.18 0.49
CA GLY A 36 11.04 3.42 0.09
C GLY A 36 10.72 2.87 -1.31
N SER A 37 11.66 3.02 -2.25
CA SER A 37 11.54 2.43 -3.59
C SER A 37 11.57 0.90 -3.55
N ALA A 38 12.41 0.29 -2.70
CA ALA A 38 12.42 -1.16 -2.48
C ALA A 38 11.07 -1.65 -1.89
N ARG A 39 10.48 -0.90 -0.93
CA ARG A 39 9.14 -1.20 -0.40
C ARG A 39 8.08 -1.12 -1.49
N ALA A 40 8.09 -0.07 -2.30
CA ALA A 40 7.15 0.09 -3.42
C ALA A 40 7.26 -1.08 -4.42
N ALA A 41 8.47 -1.49 -4.77
CA ALA A 41 8.70 -2.65 -5.66
C ALA A 41 8.24 -3.99 -5.06
N ALA A 42 8.34 -4.14 -3.73
CA ALA A 42 7.89 -5.35 -3.03
C ALA A 42 6.36 -5.35 -2.75
N LEU A 43 5.69 -4.21 -2.81
CA LEU A 43 4.28 -4.07 -2.45
C LEU A 43 3.33 -5.02 -3.22
N PRO A 44 3.51 -5.30 -4.52
CA PRO A 44 2.67 -6.25 -5.25
C PRO A 44 2.57 -7.63 -4.59
N SER A 45 3.64 -8.10 -3.96
CA SER A 45 3.66 -9.41 -3.30
C SER A 45 2.69 -9.56 -2.11
N LEU A 46 2.10 -8.46 -1.62
CA LEU A 46 1.04 -8.50 -0.60
C LEU A 46 -0.34 -8.75 -1.18
N PHE A 47 -0.55 -8.43 -2.44
CA PHE A 47 -1.88 -8.35 -3.07
C PHE A 47 -2.04 -9.31 -4.25
N GLU A 48 -0.95 -9.81 -4.81
CA GLU A 48 -0.97 -10.79 -5.88
C GLU A 48 -0.63 -12.18 -5.36
N PRO A 49 -1.20 -13.25 -5.97
CA PRO A 49 -0.64 -14.57 -5.75
C PRO A 49 0.85 -14.49 -6.13
N ALA A 50 1.71 -14.97 -5.24
CA ALA A 50 3.14 -14.92 -5.42
C ALA A 50 3.52 -15.40 -6.84
N LEU A 51 4.07 -14.48 -7.63
CA LEU A 51 4.71 -14.88 -8.88
C LEU A 51 5.74 -15.98 -8.53
N PRO A 52 5.89 -17.02 -9.36
CA PRO A 52 6.87 -18.05 -9.11
C PRO A 52 8.22 -17.39 -8.84
N GLN A 53 8.77 -17.62 -7.67
CA GLN A 53 10.11 -17.13 -7.36
C GLN A 53 11.09 -17.85 -8.27
N LEU A 54 11.91 -17.09 -9.00
CA LEU A 54 13.05 -17.63 -9.70
C LEU A 54 14.04 -18.16 -8.66
N GLY A 55 14.04 -19.45 -8.44
CA GLY A 55 15.05 -20.12 -7.64
C GLY A 55 16.36 -20.15 -8.45
N CYS A 56 17.41 -19.56 -7.93
CA CYS A 56 18.75 -19.69 -8.47
C CYS A 56 19.44 -20.86 -7.77
N SER A 57 19.70 -21.96 -8.48
CA SER A 57 20.61 -23.00 -8.01
C SER A 57 21.96 -22.82 -8.66
N MET A 58 23.01 -22.64 -7.85
CA MET A 58 24.39 -22.59 -8.33
C MET A 58 25.01 -23.99 -8.27
N HIS A 59 25.33 -24.57 -9.41
CA HIS A 59 26.11 -25.80 -9.48
C HIS A 59 27.58 -25.44 -9.73
N HIS A 60 28.42 -25.85 -8.80
CA HIS A 60 29.89 -25.73 -8.93
C HIS A 60 30.45 -27.06 -9.51
N LYS A 61 30.88 -27.05 -10.75
CA LYS A 61 31.81 -28.05 -11.29
C LYS A 61 33.17 -27.37 -11.43
N ALA A 62 34.24 -28.06 -11.09
CA ALA A 62 35.58 -27.49 -11.11
C ALA A 62 35.85 -26.76 -12.44
N GLY A 63 35.96 -25.44 -12.40
CA GLY A 63 36.26 -24.57 -13.54
C GLY A 63 35.08 -23.94 -14.28
N GLU A 64 33.83 -24.29 -13.98
CA GLU A 64 32.66 -23.69 -14.64
C GLU A 64 31.58 -23.27 -13.61
N PHE A 65 31.16 -22.02 -13.68
CA PHE A 65 29.99 -21.53 -12.97
C PHE A 65 28.82 -21.52 -13.94
N THR A 66 27.85 -22.40 -13.72
CA THR A 66 26.58 -22.36 -14.47
C THR A 66 25.47 -21.99 -13.51
N ALA A 67 24.86 -20.82 -13.71
CA ALA A 67 23.64 -20.43 -13.00
C ALA A 67 22.44 -21.02 -13.76
N HIS A 68 21.73 -21.95 -13.14
CA HIS A 68 20.44 -22.43 -13.62
C HIS A 68 19.33 -21.69 -12.88
N TYR A 69 18.56 -20.92 -13.61
CA TYR A 69 17.33 -20.32 -13.11
C TYR A 69 16.19 -21.31 -13.38
N GLN A 70 15.67 -21.90 -12.34
CA GLN A 70 14.43 -22.67 -12.42
C GLN A 70 13.30 -21.88 -11.77
N GLU A 71 12.15 -21.82 -12.44
CA GLU A 71 10.93 -21.44 -11.79
C GLU A 71 10.61 -22.48 -10.71
N VAL A 72 10.83 -22.11 -9.47
CA VAL A 72 10.38 -22.93 -8.34
C VAL A 72 8.92 -22.57 -8.11
N PRO A 73 7.97 -23.53 -8.29
CA PRO A 73 6.59 -23.29 -7.92
C PRO A 73 6.56 -22.99 -6.42
N VAL A 74 6.42 -21.72 -6.05
CA VAL A 74 6.09 -21.38 -4.67
C VAL A 74 4.68 -21.92 -4.48
N LYS A 75 4.53 -22.96 -3.68
CA LYS A 75 3.25 -23.46 -3.21
C LYS A 75 2.51 -22.24 -2.68
N GLY A 76 1.50 -21.76 -3.45
CA GLY A 76 0.96 -20.43 -3.29
C GLY A 76 0.51 -20.18 -1.85
N SER A 77 1.21 -19.34 -1.15
CA SER A 77 0.63 -18.65 -0.02
C SER A 77 -0.45 -17.75 -0.60
N ALA A 78 -1.69 -17.90 -0.14
CA ALA A 78 -2.74 -16.96 -0.47
C ALA A 78 -2.24 -15.54 -0.25
N PRO A 79 -2.60 -14.56 -1.11
CA PRO A 79 -2.21 -13.18 -0.90
C PRO A 79 -2.63 -12.77 0.52
N ARG A 80 -1.79 -12.04 1.21
CA ARG A 80 -2.05 -11.58 2.58
C ARG A 80 -3.28 -10.69 2.67
N PHE A 81 -3.50 -9.92 1.60
CA PHE A 81 -4.61 -9.01 1.45
C PHE A 81 -5.27 -9.26 0.09
N PRO A 82 -6.59 -9.08 0.00
CA PRO A 82 -7.26 -9.17 -1.29
C PRO A 82 -6.71 -8.09 -2.23
N ALA A 83 -6.58 -8.42 -3.51
CA ALA A 83 -6.14 -7.49 -4.53
C ALA A 83 -7.09 -6.29 -4.63
N PRO A 84 -6.61 -5.04 -4.60
CA PRO A 84 -7.47 -3.89 -4.75
C PRO A 84 -7.96 -3.75 -6.18
N HIS A 85 -9.24 -3.43 -6.33
CA HIS A 85 -9.87 -3.09 -7.61
C HIS A 85 -9.65 -1.62 -7.96
N TYR A 86 -9.42 -0.78 -6.94
CA TYR A 86 -9.18 0.66 -7.08
C TYR A 86 -8.05 1.09 -6.17
N ILE A 87 -7.18 1.97 -6.68
CA ILE A 87 -6.05 2.50 -5.94
C ILE A 87 -6.16 4.03 -5.92
N PHE A 88 -6.12 4.60 -4.73
CA PHE A 88 -6.08 6.04 -4.48
C PHE A 88 -4.73 6.44 -3.88
N ALA A 89 -4.18 7.53 -4.35
CA ALA A 89 -3.00 8.16 -3.75
C ALA A 89 -3.21 9.67 -3.66
N THR A 90 -2.62 10.33 -2.66
CA THR A 90 -2.72 11.79 -2.63
C THR A 90 -2.00 12.41 -3.81
N GLN A 91 -2.58 13.48 -4.34
CA GLN A 91 -2.06 14.26 -5.45
C GLN A 91 -0.61 14.67 -5.22
N ALA A 92 0.19 14.62 -6.26
CA ALA A 92 1.55 15.15 -6.22
C ALA A 92 1.58 16.64 -5.89
N SER A 93 2.51 17.02 -5.01
CA SER A 93 2.75 18.42 -4.64
C SER A 93 4.22 18.79 -4.84
N LYS A 94 4.55 20.07 -4.63
CA LYS A 94 5.95 20.48 -4.60
C LYS A 94 6.79 19.78 -3.52
N ASN A 95 6.15 19.29 -2.45
CA ASN A 95 6.81 18.69 -1.29
C ASN A 95 6.76 17.16 -1.29
N SER A 96 5.91 16.52 -2.09
CA SER A 96 5.76 15.07 -2.08
C SER A 96 5.14 14.50 -3.36
N LYS A 97 5.75 13.46 -3.89
CA LYS A 97 5.21 12.55 -4.89
C LYS A 97 5.18 11.10 -4.37
N ARG A 98 5.63 10.90 -3.15
CA ARG A 98 5.86 9.59 -2.53
C ARG A 98 4.63 8.66 -2.52
N PRO A 99 3.40 9.10 -2.20
CA PRO A 99 2.25 8.20 -2.24
C PRO A 99 2.01 7.60 -3.62
N ILE A 100 2.09 8.40 -4.67
CA ILE A 100 1.99 7.94 -6.07
C ILE A 100 3.09 6.91 -6.36
N GLU A 101 4.35 7.26 -6.07
CA GLU A 101 5.51 6.41 -6.32
C GLU A 101 5.45 5.08 -5.56
N THR A 102 4.85 5.07 -4.37
CA THR A 102 4.68 3.86 -3.56
C THR A 102 3.76 2.85 -4.22
N VAL A 103 2.67 3.30 -4.81
CA VAL A 103 1.64 2.39 -5.35
C VAL A 103 1.72 2.18 -6.86
N THR A 104 2.56 2.94 -7.57
CA THR A 104 2.73 2.78 -9.02
C THR A 104 3.12 1.36 -9.43
N PRO A 105 4.11 0.67 -8.78
CA PRO A 105 4.43 -0.71 -9.13
C PRO A 105 3.25 -1.66 -8.96
N LEU A 106 2.46 -1.51 -7.89
CA LEU A 106 1.26 -2.31 -7.67
C LEU A 106 0.18 -2.02 -8.72
N ALA A 107 -0.09 -0.75 -8.99
CA ALA A 107 -1.08 -0.34 -9.99
C ALA A 107 -0.73 -0.91 -11.38
N THR A 108 0.55 -0.90 -11.74
CA THR A 108 1.06 -1.50 -12.98
C THR A 108 0.86 -3.02 -12.98
N ALA A 109 1.25 -3.70 -11.90
CA ALA A 109 1.15 -5.16 -11.79
C ALA A 109 -0.30 -5.66 -11.88
N LEU A 110 -1.23 -4.93 -11.26
CA LEU A 110 -2.66 -5.26 -11.29
C LEU A 110 -3.41 -4.72 -12.54
N ASN A 111 -2.74 -3.91 -13.37
CA ASN A 111 -3.37 -3.18 -14.47
C ASN A 111 -4.58 -2.34 -14.02
N VAL A 112 -4.45 -1.67 -12.89
CA VAL A 112 -5.49 -0.83 -12.28
C VAL A 112 -5.10 0.65 -12.40
N PRO A 113 -6.00 1.53 -12.84
CA PRO A 113 -5.71 2.96 -12.92
C PRO A 113 -5.50 3.58 -11.54
N LEU A 114 -4.57 4.51 -11.46
CA LEU A 114 -4.29 5.24 -10.24
C LEU A 114 -5.16 6.50 -10.15
N ASN A 115 -5.92 6.63 -9.04
CA ASN A 115 -6.72 7.81 -8.73
C ASN A 115 -5.89 8.77 -7.84
N ASP A 116 -5.25 9.76 -8.43
CA ASP A 116 -4.35 10.71 -7.75
C ASP A 116 -4.83 12.18 -7.82
N GLY A 117 -6.11 12.38 -8.05
CA GLY A 117 -6.74 13.72 -8.15
C GLY A 117 -7.11 14.38 -6.82
N PHE A 118 -6.83 13.74 -5.67
CA PHE A 118 -7.24 14.24 -4.34
C PHE A 118 -6.03 14.82 -3.59
N ALA A 119 -6.13 16.11 -3.24
CA ALA A 119 -5.07 16.80 -2.51
C ALA A 119 -5.04 16.41 -1.02
N ASP A 120 -3.89 16.62 -0.38
CA ASP A 120 -3.68 16.40 1.05
C ASP A 120 -4.27 17.54 1.89
N LYS A 121 -5.61 17.64 1.87
CA LYS A 121 -6.41 18.67 2.56
C LYS A 121 -7.75 18.09 2.99
N ASP A 122 -8.27 18.52 4.14
CA ASP A 122 -9.50 18.01 4.73
C ASP A 122 -10.68 17.92 3.75
N ALA A 123 -10.97 18.99 3.02
CA ALA A 123 -12.07 18.99 2.05
C ALA A 123 -11.89 17.96 0.93
N SER A 124 -10.66 17.73 0.49
CA SER A 124 -10.33 16.74 -0.53
C SER A 124 -10.41 15.31 0.01
N ILE A 125 -9.96 15.11 1.25
CA ILE A 125 -10.09 13.83 1.98
C ILE A 125 -11.57 13.48 2.14
N GLN A 126 -12.41 14.42 2.59
CA GLN A 126 -13.85 14.22 2.73
C GLN A 126 -14.51 13.86 1.37
N LYS A 127 -14.14 14.55 0.30
CA LYS A 127 -14.63 14.25 -1.05
C LYS A 127 -14.25 12.83 -1.49
N MET A 128 -12.98 12.44 -1.29
CA MET A 128 -12.49 11.10 -1.62
C MET A 128 -13.22 10.02 -0.81
N THR A 129 -13.30 10.18 0.51
CA THR A 129 -13.93 9.18 1.38
C THR A 129 -15.43 9.07 1.14
N ASN A 130 -16.12 10.17 0.83
CA ASN A 130 -17.52 10.15 0.43
C ASN A 130 -17.73 9.38 -0.89
N ALA A 131 -16.85 9.60 -1.88
CA ALA A 131 -16.89 8.82 -3.12
C ALA A 131 -16.66 7.32 -2.83
N ILE A 132 -15.65 6.98 -2.03
CA ILE A 132 -15.36 5.60 -1.62
C ILE A 132 -16.58 4.94 -0.99
N LEU A 133 -17.28 5.62 -0.09
CA LEU A 133 -18.44 5.07 0.63
C LEU A 133 -19.70 4.93 -0.23
N ASN A 134 -19.87 5.77 -1.26
CA ASN A 134 -21.12 5.83 -2.02
C ASN A 134 -21.02 5.17 -3.40
N ASP A 135 -19.85 5.20 -4.05
CA ASP A 135 -19.72 4.86 -5.46
C ASP A 135 -19.03 3.50 -5.68
N PHE A 136 -18.39 2.92 -4.64
CA PHE A 136 -17.59 1.70 -4.74
C PHE A 136 -18.14 0.53 -3.92
N SER A 137 -19.44 0.25 -4.09
CA SER A 137 -20.15 -0.81 -3.36
C SER A 137 -19.57 -2.20 -3.63
N GLY A 138 -19.19 -2.88 -2.55
CA GLY A 138 -18.61 -4.24 -2.60
C GLY A 138 -17.15 -4.30 -3.05
N GLU A 139 -16.56 -3.19 -3.45
CA GLU A 139 -15.22 -3.11 -4.02
C GLU A 139 -14.12 -3.15 -2.95
N ILE A 140 -12.92 -3.57 -3.36
CA ILE A 140 -11.71 -3.55 -2.55
C ILE A 140 -10.86 -2.35 -2.98
N ILE A 141 -10.55 -1.48 -2.04
CA ILE A 141 -9.91 -0.20 -2.30
C ILE A 141 -8.61 -0.10 -1.51
N LEU A 142 -7.54 0.34 -2.17
CA LEU A 142 -6.30 0.73 -1.51
C LEU A 142 -6.16 2.25 -1.51
N VAL A 143 -5.84 2.81 -0.36
CA VAL A 143 -5.53 4.24 -0.17
C VAL A 143 -4.09 4.37 0.31
N CYS A 144 -3.26 5.10 -0.40
CA CYS A 144 -1.89 5.43 0.00
C CYS A 144 -1.77 6.92 0.32
N TRP A 145 -1.39 7.24 1.56
CA TRP A 145 -1.42 8.62 2.02
C TRP A 145 -0.24 9.00 2.92
N HIS A 146 -0.23 10.22 3.43
CA HIS A 146 0.70 10.67 4.47
C HIS A 146 0.20 10.28 5.86
N HIS A 147 1.10 9.95 6.77
CA HIS A 147 0.78 9.42 8.09
C HIS A 147 -0.06 10.37 8.98
N GLY A 148 0.10 11.69 8.77
CA GLY A 148 -0.64 12.70 9.54
C GLY A 148 -2.14 12.63 9.31
N GLU A 149 -2.56 12.38 8.10
CA GLU A 149 -3.95 12.43 7.63
C GLU A 149 -4.62 11.04 7.58
N ILE A 150 -3.85 9.95 7.69
CA ILE A 150 -4.43 8.59 7.71
C ILE A 150 -5.48 8.41 8.81
N PRO A 151 -5.29 8.93 10.04
CA PRO A 151 -6.35 8.88 11.05
C PRO A 151 -7.63 9.61 10.63
N ASP A 152 -7.53 10.75 9.94
CA ASP A 152 -8.70 11.50 9.49
C ASP A 152 -9.42 10.77 8.35
N ILE A 153 -8.69 10.12 7.45
CA ILE A 153 -9.27 9.22 6.44
C ILE A 153 -10.04 8.08 7.13
N ALA A 154 -9.43 7.40 8.11
CA ALA A 154 -10.08 6.31 8.83
C ALA A 154 -11.33 6.80 9.59
N LYS A 155 -11.29 8.01 10.18
CA LYS A 155 -12.43 8.65 10.85
C LYS A 155 -13.56 8.94 9.85
N ALA A 156 -13.25 9.50 8.69
CA ALA A 156 -14.22 9.77 7.64
C ALA A 156 -14.86 8.49 7.07
N LEU A 157 -14.13 7.36 7.08
CA LEU A 157 -14.64 6.03 6.74
C LEU A 157 -15.46 5.37 7.87
N GLY A 158 -15.68 6.05 9.00
CA GLY A 158 -16.55 5.59 10.07
C GLY A 158 -15.88 5.00 11.30
N ILE A 159 -14.55 5.07 11.43
CA ILE A 159 -13.84 4.66 12.63
C ILE A 159 -13.91 5.80 13.67
N ALA A 160 -14.68 5.61 14.75
CA ALA A 160 -14.98 6.67 15.72
C ALA A 160 -13.73 7.26 16.40
N LYS A 161 -12.74 6.42 16.73
CA LYS A 161 -11.50 6.81 17.41
C LYS A 161 -10.31 6.08 16.78
N PRO A 162 -9.87 6.49 15.59
CA PRO A 162 -8.70 5.87 14.97
C PRO A 162 -7.44 6.16 15.81
N PRO A 163 -6.50 5.21 15.93
CA PRO A 163 -5.24 5.46 16.58
C PRO A 163 -4.41 6.48 15.78
N LYS A 164 -3.40 7.07 16.41
CA LYS A 164 -2.39 7.84 15.69
C LYS A 164 -1.51 6.90 14.87
N TRP A 165 -1.14 7.32 13.67
CA TRP A 165 -0.09 6.64 12.92
C TRP A 165 1.27 7.20 13.32
N ASP A 166 2.16 6.35 13.84
CA ASP A 166 3.51 6.79 14.21
C ASP A 166 4.29 7.23 12.96
N GLY A 167 4.86 8.43 13.01
CA GLY A 167 5.65 9.00 11.91
C GLY A 167 6.94 8.25 11.57
N LYS A 168 7.35 7.28 12.37
CA LYS A 168 8.51 6.41 12.13
C LYS A 168 8.13 5.07 11.49
N VAL A 169 6.82 4.76 11.42
CA VAL A 169 6.29 3.47 10.95
C VAL A 169 5.84 3.59 9.49
N PHE A 170 6.33 2.69 8.64
CA PHE A 170 6.04 2.64 7.21
C PHE A 170 5.46 1.30 6.76
N ASP A 171 5.50 0.29 7.60
CA ASP A 171 5.25 -1.12 7.31
C ASP A 171 3.89 -1.64 7.81
N ARG A 172 2.86 -0.79 7.77
CA ARG A 172 1.51 -1.16 8.21
C ARG A 172 0.49 -1.09 7.09
N VAL A 173 -0.55 -1.92 7.25
CA VAL A 173 -1.79 -1.87 6.49
C VAL A 173 -2.94 -1.76 7.50
N TRP A 174 -3.69 -0.68 7.45
CA TRP A 174 -4.97 -0.59 8.15
C TRP A 174 -6.06 -1.14 7.23
N GLN A 175 -6.74 -2.17 7.72
CA GLN A 175 -7.86 -2.79 7.03
C GLN A 175 -9.16 -2.30 7.65
N ILE A 176 -9.99 -1.61 6.88
CA ILE A 176 -11.32 -1.18 7.29
C ILE A 176 -12.35 -2.05 6.56
N THR A 177 -13.17 -2.74 7.34
CA THR A 177 -14.30 -3.55 6.88
C THR A 177 -15.59 -3.06 7.51
N PHE A 178 -16.73 -3.44 6.95
CA PHE A 178 -18.03 -2.90 7.34
C PHE A 178 -19.04 -4.00 7.77
N PRO A 179 -18.71 -4.86 8.76
CA PRO A 179 -19.63 -5.90 9.20
C PRO A 179 -20.93 -5.27 9.71
N LYS A 180 -22.07 -5.73 9.16
CA LYS A 180 -23.40 -5.19 9.50
C LYS A 180 -23.51 -3.66 9.35
N GLY A 181 -22.76 -3.08 8.40
CA GLY A 181 -22.75 -1.64 8.14
C GLY A 181 -21.94 -0.79 9.13
N LYS A 182 -21.17 -1.40 10.04
CA LYS A 182 -20.33 -0.69 11.02
C LYS A 182 -18.86 -0.82 10.65
N ALA A 183 -18.16 0.31 10.52
CA ALA A 183 -16.73 0.31 10.23
C ALA A 183 -15.92 -0.30 11.39
N THR A 184 -15.02 -1.22 11.06
CA THR A 184 -14.04 -1.83 11.99
C THR A 184 -12.66 -1.72 11.40
N LEU A 185 -11.63 -1.52 12.23
CA LEU A 185 -10.25 -1.34 11.82
C LEU A 185 -9.37 -2.46 12.41
N THR A 186 -8.58 -3.09 11.54
CA THR A 186 -7.50 -4.01 11.91
C THR A 186 -6.18 -3.44 11.42
N ASN A 187 -5.16 -3.43 12.28
CA ASN A 187 -3.81 -3.00 11.94
C ASN A 187 -2.90 -4.22 11.75
N SER A 188 -2.38 -4.38 10.53
CA SER A 188 -1.53 -5.52 10.15
C SER A 188 -0.17 -5.04 9.66
N ALA A 189 0.88 -5.85 9.92
CA ALA A 189 2.22 -5.55 9.41
C ALA A 189 2.36 -5.95 7.94
N GLN A 190 3.12 -5.19 7.16
CA GLN A 190 3.47 -5.54 5.78
C GLN A 190 4.48 -6.67 5.71
N MET A 191 5.53 -6.61 6.53
CA MET A 191 6.64 -7.58 6.56
C MET A 191 7.27 -7.79 5.16
N LEU A 192 7.52 -6.71 4.44
CA LEU A 192 8.07 -6.73 3.07
C LEU A 192 9.58 -6.64 3.05
N LEU A 193 10.17 -5.91 3.99
CA LEU A 193 11.59 -5.63 4.01
C LEU A 193 12.24 -6.09 5.31
N TYR A 194 13.53 -6.39 5.25
CA TYR A 194 14.32 -6.65 6.45
C TYR A 194 14.21 -5.47 7.43
N GLY A 195 13.94 -5.79 8.70
CA GLY A 195 13.72 -4.81 9.76
C GLY A 195 12.29 -4.28 9.87
N ASP A 196 11.35 -4.77 9.07
CA ASP A 196 9.92 -4.57 9.31
C ASP A 196 9.50 -5.32 10.59
N SER A 197 8.53 -4.77 11.32
CA SER A 197 8.10 -5.30 12.61
C SER A 197 6.70 -5.89 12.54
N ALA A 198 6.53 -7.07 13.13
CA ALA A 198 5.20 -7.68 13.29
C ALA A 198 4.33 -7.01 14.38
N LYS A 199 4.93 -6.16 15.23
CA LYS A 199 4.28 -5.47 16.36
C LYS A 199 3.83 -4.07 16.00
#